data_18005fa5674d73e69058e3826bdf2d9c
#
_entry.id   18005fa5674d73e69058e3826bdf2d9c
#
_cell.length_a   1.000
_cell.length_b   1.000
_cell.length_c   1.000
_cell.angle_alpha   90.00
_cell.angle_beta   90.00
_cell.angle_gamma   90.00
#
_symmetry.space_group_name_H-M   'P 1'
#
loop_
_entity.id
_entity.type
_entity.pdbx_description
1 polymer ?
#
loop_
_entity_poly.entity_id
_entity_poly.type
_entity_poly.pdbx_seq_one_letter_code
_entity_poly.pdbx_strand_id
1 'polypeptide(L)'
;GHTARFAAFPLALKRINHNITTLVQHHDPDPFNIRNGRFATKRWNTMFRTWMSTKLFNQMDCHVCVSRFVEESLRKFPHPTDSLYFDSYKRVLKVVGNENPANIKHSYVLYNGVDCSIFNSESHLAHPTFIIGCIANFVDWKGQETLIRALDILKSKQDKLKMIFVGSGPTLQDCMNLVQELNLIDIVEFRKEVHHHELAAFYHSLDLFVLPSYFEGFGCVCTEAAACGVPYMICKGQGAAEYILEEESDLWTFIPKDYEQLADRIDYYRTNKPVQHLCETFDIDILMKQFLNFLESL
;
A
#
# COMPACT_ATOMS: atom_id res chain seq x y z
N GLY A 1 -11.34 5.20 0.75
CA GLY A 1 -11.44 6.57 0.69
C GLY A 1 -12.35 7.22 -0.32
N HIS A 2 -13.26 8.05 0.15
CA HIS A 2 -14.18 8.82 -0.69
C HIS A 2 -14.00 10.30 -0.39
N THR A 3 -12.79 10.75 -0.46
CA THR A 3 -12.29 12.03 0.00
C THR A 3 -13.05 13.22 -0.58
N ALA A 4 -13.31 13.27 -1.88
CA ALA A 4 -14.00 14.39 -2.50
C ALA A 4 -15.44 14.62 -1.98
N ARG A 5 -16.17 13.57 -1.65
CA ARG A 5 -17.54 13.70 -1.11
C ARG A 5 -17.52 14.27 0.31
N PHE A 6 -16.51 13.89 1.11
CA PHE A 6 -16.37 14.38 2.48
C PHE A 6 -15.88 15.82 2.54
N ALA A 7 -15.15 16.32 1.54
CA ALA A 7 -14.71 17.70 1.48
C ALA A 7 -15.87 18.72 1.42
N ALA A 8 -17.03 18.34 0.90
CA ALA A 8 -18.19 19.23 0.80
C ALA A 8 -18.71 19.70 2.17
N PHE A 9 -18.67 18.84 3.19
CA PHE A 9 -19.19 19.17 4.52
C PHE A 9 -18.33 20.22 5.26
N PRO A 10 -17.00 20.06 5.44
CA PRO A 10 -16.17 21.08 6.06
C PRO A 10 -16.20 22.41 5.27
N LEU A 11 -16.29 22.38 3.94
CA LEU A 11 -16.44 23.61 3.16
C LEU A 11 -17.78 24.30 3.38
N ALA A 12 -18.87 23.57 3.61
CA ALA A 12 -20.14 24.15 4.00
C ALA A 12 -20.06 24.84 5.37
N LEU A 13 -19.39 24.22 6.35
CA LEU A 13 -19.14 24.82 7.67
C LEU A 13 -18.27 26.08 7.57
N LYS A 14 -17.24 26.08 6.75
CA LYS A 14 -16.38 27.24 6.53
C LYS A 14 -17.14 28.45 5.93
N ARG A 15 -18.18 28.20 5.13
CA ARG A 15 -19.06 29.27 4.63
C ARG A 15 -19.88 29.95 5.73
N ILE A 16 -20.20 29.21 6.80
CA ILE A 16 -20.94 29.73 7.96
C ILE A 16 -19.98 30.46 8.91
N ASN A 17 -18.78 29.87 9.12
CA ASN A 17 -17.74 30.45 9.96
C ASN A 17 -16.39 30.44 9.21
N HIS A 18 -15.95 31.59 8.75
CA HIS A 18 -14.71 31.76 7.96
C HIS A 18 -13.41 31.47 8.74
N ASN A 19 -13.48 31.41 10.08
CA ASN A 19 -12.33 31.10 10.94
C ASN A 19 -12.04 29.61 11.04
N ILE A 20 -12.83 28.75 10.40
CA ILE A 20 -12.62 27.31 10.38
C ILE A 20 -11.54 26.97 9.37
N THR A 21 -10.46 26.31 9.82
CA THR A 21 -9.48 25.65 8.95
C THR A 21 -10.02 24.29 8.53
N THR A 22 -9.98 24.02 7.23
CA THR A 22 -10.52 22.79 6.63
C THR A 22 -9.40 21.87 6.19
N LEU A 23 -9.45 20.60 6.66
CA LEU A 23 -8.52 19.56 6.25
C LEU A 23 -9.29 18.41 5.58
N VAL A 24 -8.61 17.74 4.64
CA VAL A 24 -9.09 16.49 4.06
C VAL A 24 -7.95 15.48 4.04
N GLN A 25 -8.23 14.26 4.53
CA GLN A 25 -7.26 13.18 4.55
C GLN A 25 -7.48 12.23 3.36
N HIS A 26 -6.38 11.84 2.72
CA HIS A 26 -6.34 10.97 1.57
C HIS A 26 -5.61 9.67 1.92
N HIS A 27 -6.31 8.55 1.73
CA HIS A 27 -5.80 7.21 2.03
C HIS A 27 -5.56 6.36 0.77
N ASP A 28 -6.14 6.79 -0.36
CA ASP A 28 -6.12 6.03 -1.61
C ASP A 28 -5.41 6.86 -2.69
N PRO A 29 -4.50 6.26 -3.46
CA PRO A 29 -3.87 6.94 -4.60
C PRO A 29 -4.84 7.21 -5.77
N ASP A 30 -6.11 6.79 -5.66
CA ASP A 30 -7.21 7.18 -6.56
C ASP A 30 -8.10 8.27 -5.93
N PRO A 31 -7.64 9.54 -5.85
CA PRO A 31 -8.34 10.60 -5.14
C PRO A 31 -9.71 10.93 -5.77
N PHE A 32 -9.92 10.54 -7.02
CA PHE A 32 -11.16 10.80 -7.77
C PHE A 32 -12.07 9.56 -7.85
N ASN A 33 -11.66 8.43 -7.25
CA ASN A 33 -12.37 7.16 -7.21
C ASN A 33 -12.80 6.67 -8.61
N ILE A 34 -11.85 6.64 -9.52
CA ILE A 34 -12.07 6.24 -10.92
C ILE A 34 -11.90 4.74 -11.10
N ARG A 35 -10.96 4.12 -10.38
CA ARG A 35 -10.63 2.70 -10.48
C ARG A 35 -11.85 1.79 -10.32
N ASN A 36 -12.64 2.02 -9.27
CA ASN A 36 -13.79 1.20 -8.90
C ASN A 36 -15.12 1.70 -9.50
N GLY A 37 -15.08 2.73 -10.32
CA GLY A 37 -16.30 3.35 -10.80
C GLY A 37 -16.94 2.54 -11.93
N ARG A 38 -18.14 1.97 -11.71
CA ARG A 38 -19.05 1.57 -12.80
C ARG A 38 -19.24 2.68 -13.86
N PHE A 39 -18.80 3.87 -13.55
CA PHE A 39 -18.88 5.09 -14.34
C PHE A 39 -17.60 5.41 -15.12
N ALA A 40 -16.50 4.70 -14.88
CA ALA A 40 -15.24 4.87 -15.64
C ALA A 40 -15.41 4.60 -17.16
N THR A 41 -16.48 3.92 -17.55
CA THR A 41 -16.82 3.66 -18.95
C THR A 41 -17.48 4.83 -19.67
N LYS A 42 -18.07 5.81 -18.94
CA LYS A 42 -18.75 6.95 -19.53
C LYS A 42 -17.91 8.23 -19.39
N ARG A 43 -17.34 8.71 -20.50
CA ARG A 43 -16.50 9.90 -20.60
C ARG A 43 -17.01 11.10 -19.80
N TRP A 44 -18.28 11.44 -19.92
CA TRP A 44 -18.88 12.58 -19.24
C TRP A 44 -18.89 12.47 -17.70
N ASN A 45 -19.12 11.28 -17.17
CA ASN A 45 -19.15 11.07 -15.71
C ASN A 45 -17.74 11.18 -15.12
N THR A 46 -16.72 10.70 -15.83
CA THR A 46 -15.32 10.82 -15.40
C THR A 46 -14.90 12.29 -15.38
N MET A 47 -15.17 13.04 -16.45
CA MET A 47 -14.85 14.46 -16.53
C MET A 47 -15.57 15.26 -15.44
N PHE A 48 -16.87 15.04 -15.24
CA PHE A 48 -17.66 15.74 -14.21
C PHE A 48 -17.15 15.45 -12.80
N ARG A 49 -16.82 14.18 -12.49
CA ARG A 49 -16.27 13.80 -11.19
C ARG A 49 -14.91 14.43 -10.94
N THR A 50 -13.99 14.34 -11.90
CA THR A 50 -12.67 14.95 -11.80
C THR A 50 -12.79 16.45 -11.59
N TRP A 51 -13.59 17.12 -12.40
CA TRP A 51 -13.82 18.56 -12.29
C TRP A 51 -14.44 18.94 -10.92
N MET A 52 -15.47 18.21 -10.45
CA MET A 52 -16.10 18.49 -9.17
C MET A 52 -15.16 18.24 -7.99
N SER A 53 -14.42 17.13 -8.02
CA SER A 53 -13.42 16.81 -7.00
C SER A 53 -12.32 17.86 -6.95
N THR A 54 -11.81 18.27 -8.12
CA THR A 54 -10.81 19.35 -8.24
C THR A 54 -11.30 20.65 -7.62
N LYS A 55 -12.54 21.04 -7.94
CA LYS A 55 -13.12 22.28 -7.36
C LYS A 55 -13.25 22.22 -5.83
N LEU A 56 -13.61 21.06 -5.28
CA LEU A 56 -13.70 20.88 -3.84
C LEU A 56 -12.30 20.88 -3.20
N PHE A 57 -11.37 20.14 -3.76
CA PHE A 57 -10.00 20.08 -3.25
C PHE A 57 -9.30 21.44 -3.26
N ASN A 58 -9.45 22.22 -4.33
CA ASN A 58 -8.85 23.56 -4.44
C ASN A 58 -9.39 24.59 -3.41
N GLN A 59 -10.49 24.29 -2.72
CA GLN A 59 -11.04 25.12 -1.68
C GLN A 59 -10.63 24.70 -0.26
N MET A 60 -10.05 23.50 -0.10
CA MET A 60 -9.55 23.04 1.19
C MET A 60 -8.28 23.80 1.57
N ASP A 61 -8.12 24.06 2.86
CA ASP A 61 -6.94 24.76 3.37
C ASP A 61 -5.72 23.84 3.40
N CYS A 62 -5.92 22.56 3.78
CA CYS A 62 -4.83 21.59 3.85
C CYS A 62 -5.28 20.19 3.40
N HIS A 63 -4.36 19.47 2.78
CA HIS A 63 -4.50 18.07 2.40
C HIS A 63 -3.53 17.22 3.22
N VAL A 64 -4.04 16.23 3.92
CA VAL A 64 -3.24 15.26 4.67
C VAL A 64 -3.20 13.96 3.87
N CYS A 65 -2.01 13.49 3.52
CA CYS A 65 -1.82 12.30 2.68
C CYS A 65 -1.09 11.22 3.48
N VAL A 66 -1.50 9.97 3.34
CA VAL A 66 -0.89 8.85 4.07
C VAL A 66 0.48 8.42 3.52
N SER A 67 0.91 9.00 2.40
CA SER A 67 2.22 8.81 1.79
C SER A 67 2.51 9.91 0.76
N ARG A 68 3.78 10.07 0.37
CA ARG A 68 4.18 10.95 -0.74
C ARG A 68 3.57 10.48 -2.06
N PHE A 69 3.47 9.15 -2.25
CA PHE A 69 2.80 8.58 -3.41
C PHE A 69 1.34 9.04 -3.53
N VAL A 70 0.59 9.07 -2.42
CA VAL A 70 -0.77 9.60 -2.41
C VAL A 70 -0.79 11.11 -2.64
N GLU A 71 0.15 11.87 -2.09
CA GLU A 71 0.28 13.31 -2.36
C GLU A 71 0.56 13.59 -3.83
N GLU A 72 1.49 12.86 -4.44
CA GLU A 72 1.79 12.99 -5.87
C GLU A 72 0.59 12.63 -6.74
N SER A 73 -0.18 11.62 -6.37
CA SER A 73 -1.42 11.24 -7.06
C SER A 73 -2.49 12.34 -7.04
N LEU A 74 -2.49 13.20 -6.01
CA LEU A 74 -3.34 14.41 -6.00
C LEU A 74 -2.85 15.47 -6.99
N ARG A 75 -1.53 15.62 -7.11
CA ARG A 75 -0.90 16.64 -7.94
C ARG A 75 -0.80 16.24 -9.40
N LYS A 76 -0.63 14.94 -9.68
CA LYS A 76 -0.42 14.37 -11.02
C LYS A 76 -1.32 13.14 -11.20
N PHE A 77 -2.61 13.34 -11.30
CA PHE A 77 -3.54 12.23 -11.47
C PHE A 77 -3.94 12.03 -12.93
N PRO A 78 -4.02 10.78 -13.44
CA PRO A 78 -3.50 9.59 -12.79
C PRO A 78 -1.98 9.60 -12.74
N HIS A 79 -1.42 9.02 -11.69
CA HIS A 79 0.03 8.90 -11.59
C HIS A 79 0.56 8.11 -12.80
N PRO A 80 1.69 8.50 -13.41
CA PRO A 80 2.21 7.83 -14.61
C PRO A 80 2.34 6.32 -14.50
N THR A 81 2.73 5.81 -13.31
CA THR A 81 2.85 4.37 -13.04
C THR A 81 1.50 3.66 -13.03
N ASP A 82 0.42 4.31 -12.62
CA ASP A 82 -0.90 3.67 -12.51
C ASP A 82 -1.49 3.35 -13.88
N SER A 83 -1.20 4.18 -14.88
CA SER A 83 -1.67 3.95 -16.25
C SER A 83 -1.10 2.69 -16.88
N LEU A 84 0.02 2.18 -16.36
CA LEU A 84 0.61 0.91 -16.83
C LEU A 84 -0.24 -0.30 -16.43
N TYR A 85 -0.95 -0.21 -15.30
CA TYR A 85 -1.63 -1.36 -14.70
C TYR A 85 -3.16 -1.31 -14.82
N PHE A 86 -3.74 -0.12 -15.02
CA PHE A 86 -5.19 0.05 -15.08
C PHE A 86 -5.68 0.63 -16.40
N ASP A 87 -6.44 -0.15 -17.17
CA ASP A 87 -7.06 0.35 -18.41
C ASP A 87 -8.03 1.51 -18.20
N SER A 88 -8.64 1.60 -17.02
CA SER A 88 -9.47 2.74 -16.63
C SER A 88 -8.67 4.04 -16.61
N TYR A 89 -7.43 4.00 -16.12
CA TYR A 89 -6.54 5.16 -16.09
C TYR A 89 -6.01 5.54 -17.49
N LYS A 90 -5.69 4.56 -18.33
CA LYS A 90 -5.36 4.82 -19.75
C LYS A 90 -6.49 5.58 -20.45
N ARG A 91 -7.74 5.25 -20.14
CA ARG A 91 -8.91 5.97 -20.68
C ARG A 91 -9.06 7.37 -20.10
N VAL A 92 -8.79 7.54 -18.80
CA VAL A 92 -8.81 8.87 -18.15
C VAL A 92 -7.74 9.77 -18.74
N LEU A 93 -6.51 9.29 -18.91
CA LEU A 93 -5.42 10.04 -19.54
C LEU A 93 -5.78 10.55 -20.93
N LYS A 94 -6.48 9.73 -21.73
CA LYS A 94 -6.97 10.14 -23.06
C LYS A 94 -8.01 11.27 -23.01
N VAL A 95 -8.70 11.43 -21.88
CA VAL A 95 -9.82 12.38 -21.74
C VAL A 95 -9.40 13.65 -21.03
N VAL A 96 -8.59 13.53 -19.98
CA VAL A 96 -8.23 14.65 -19.06
C VAL A 96 -6.82 15.16 -19.37
N GLY A 97 -6.00 14.37 -20.06
CA GLY A 97 -4.57 14.66 -20.28
C GLY A 97 -3.74 14.40 -19.01
N ASN A 98 -2.45 14.74 -19.10
CA ASN A 98 -1.49 14.62 -17.98
C ASN A 98 -1.47 15.89 -17.10
N GLU A 99 -2.42 16.81 -17.28
CA GLU A 99 -2.43 18.05 -16.56
C GLU A 99 -2.93 17.85 -15.14
N ASN A 100 -2.28 18.54 -14.22
CA ASN A 100 -2.60 18.51 -12.82
C ASN A 100 -4.00 19.09 -12.56
N PRO A 101 -4.96 18.28 -12.13
CA PRO A 101 -6.30 18.77 -11.92
C PRO A 101 -6.47 19.58 -10.63
N ALA A 102 -5.60 19.42 -9.63
CA ALA A 102 -5.75 20.04 -8.32
C ALA A 102 -4.62 21.03 -8.01
N ASN A 103 -4.98 22.26 -7.66
CA ASN A 103 -4.05 23.26 -7.13
C ASN A 103 -4.03 23.19 -5.60
N ILE A 104 -3.19 22.33 -5.06
CA ILE A 104 -3.05 22.09 -3.64
C ILE A 104 -2.13 23.14 -3.04
N LYS A 105 -2.65 23.98 -2.14
CA LYS A 105 -1.90 25.04 -1.47
C LYS A 105 -0.98 24.51 -0.38
N HIS A 106 -1.55 23.72 0.52
CA HIS A 106 -0.85 23.10 1.63
C HIS A 106 -1.13 21.61 1.66
N SER A 107 -0.09 20.84 1.87
CA SER A 107 -0.17 19.39 2.07
C SER A 107 0.76 18.97 3.19
N TYR A 108 0.38 17.91 3.88
CA TYR A 108 1.18 17.25 4.91
C TYR A 108 1.14 15.75 4.69
N VAL A 109 2.29 15.11 4.72
CA VAL A 109 2.35 13.65 4.69
C VAL A 109 2.32 13.15 6.13
N LEU A 110 1.21 12.51 6.48
CA LEU A 110 1.02 11.81 7.75
C LEU A 110 0.95 10.32 7.45
N TYR A 111 2.05 9.66 7.64
CA TYR A 111 2.11 8.20 7.50
C TYR A 111 1.17 7.52 8.49
N ASN A 112 0.65 6.35 8.11
CA ASN A 112 -0.15 5.55 9.04
C ASN A 112 0.77 4.96 10.12
N GLY A 113 0.51 5.32 11.37
CA GLY A 113 1.26 4.84 12.52
C GLY A 113 0.89 3.40 12.90
N VAL A 114 1.78 2.78 13.64
CA VAL A 114 1.62 1.45 14.26
C VAL A 114 1.61 1.61 15.77
N ASP A 115 0.72 0.90 16.44
CA ASP A 115 0.73 0.79 17.90
C ASP A 115 1.86 -0.16 18.33
N CYS A 116 3.02 0.43 18.69
CA CYS A 116 4.19 -0.33 19.11
C CYS A 116 4.03 -1.04 20.46
N SER A 117 2.94 -0.81 21.21
CA SER A 117 2.60 -1.61 22.37
C SER A 117 2.05 -2.98 22.00
N ILE A 118 1.41 -3.10 20.85
CA ILE A 118 0.85 -4.34 20.30
C ILE A 118 1.85 -5.03 19.37
N PHE A 119 2.45 -4.26 18.45
CA PHE A 119 3.40 -4.74 17.47
C PHE A 119 4.82 -4.37 17.92
N ASN A 120 5.55 -5.34 18.44
CA ASN A 120 6.91 -5.16 18.95
C ASN A 120 7.79 -6.38 18.65
N SER A 121 9.10 -6.25 18.75
CA SER A 121 10.07 -7.28 18.33
C SER A 121 10.44 -8.31 19.42
N GLU A 122 9.70 -8.37 20.54
CA GLU A 122 10.13 -9.14 21.73
C GLU A 122 10.00 -10.66 21.59
N SER A 123 9.36 -11.17 20.53
CA SER A 123 8.92 -12.59 20.48
C SER A 123 9.22 -13.31 19.16
N HIS A 124 10.29 -12.99 18.46
CA HIS A 124 10.62 -13.73 17.22
C HIS A 124 10.99 -15.18 17.53
N LEU A 125 10.26 -16.13 16.92
CA LEU A 125 10.46 -17.57 17.10
C LEU A 125 11.38 -18.10 15.99
N ALA A 126 12.57 -18.58 16.36
CA ALA A 126 13.45 -19.29 15.43
C ALA A 126 12.84 -20.66 15.06
N HIS A 127 12.73 -20.93 13.77
CA HIS A 127 12.24 -22.20 13.23
C HIS A 127 13.08 -22.66 12.02
N PRO A 128 13.09 -23.98 11.72
CA PRO A 128 13.94 -24.52 10.66
C PRO A 128 13.43 -24.27 9.25
N THR A 129 12.21 -23.79 9.09
CA THR A 129 11.53 -23.53 7.81
C THR A 129 11.52 -22.05 7.54
N PHE A 130 11.92 -21.63 6.35
CA PHE A 130 11.81 -20.22 5.95
C PHE A 130 10.35 -19.87 5.62
N ILE A 131 9.72 -19.03 6.44
CA ILE A 131 8.30 -18.69 6.32
C ILE A 131 8.12 -17.28 5.77
N ILE A 132 7.39 -17.18 4.66
CA ILE A 132 6.99 -15.92 4.05
C ILE A 132 5.52 -15.67 4.35
N GLY A 133 5.15 -14.44 4.73
CA GLY A 133 3.77 -14.02 4.95
C GLY A 133 3.30 -12.96 3.97
N CYS A 134 2.01 -12.99 3.63
CA CYS A 134 1.32 -11.91 2.90
C CYS A 134 -0.10 -11.75 3.45
N ILE A 135 -0.44 -10.56 3.91
CA ILE A 135 -1.78 -10.21 4.37
C ILE A 135 -2.37 -9.17 3.43
N ALA A 136 -3.37 -9.54 2.64
CA ALA A 136 -4.09 -8.63 1.76
C ALA A 136 -5.41 -9.21 1.28
N ASN A 137 -6.38 -8.35 0.94
CA ASN A 137 -7.55 -8.78 0.19
C ASN A 137 -7.13 -9.36 -1.17
N PHE A 138 -7.78 -10.44 -1.61
CA PHE A 138 -7.52 -11.06 -2.90
C PHE A 138 -8.24 -10.29 -4.01
N VAL A 139 -7.54 -9.30 -4.56
CA VAL A 139 -7.97 -8.48 -5.70
C VAL A 139 -6.77 -8.25 -6.62
N ASP A 140 -7.01 -8.05 -7.91
CA ASP A 140 -5.98 -8.01 -8.96
C ASP A 140 -4.74 -7.17 -8.59
N TRP A 141 -4.97 -5.97 -8.06
CA TRP A 141 -3.86 -5.04 -7.76
C TRP A 141 -3.07 -5.37 -6.48
N LYS A 142 -3.49 -6.34 -5.70
CA LYS A 142 -2.72 -6.86 -4.55
C LYS A 142 -1.64 -7.86 -4.96
N GLY A 143 -1.68 -8.35 -6.21
CA GLY A 143 -0.56 -8.99 -6.88
C GLY A 143 -0.12 -10.34 -6.31
N GLN A 144 -0.98 -11.05 -5.56
CA GLN A 144 -0.65 -12.37 -4.99
C GLN A 144 -0.14 -13.36 -6.07
N GLU A 145 -0.65 -13.27 -7.30
CA GLU A 145 -0.17 -14.05 -8.44
C GLU A 145 1.34 -13.88 -8.66
N THR A 146 1.85 -12.65 -8.55
CA THR A 146 3.29 -12.36 -8.70
C THR A 146 4.12 -13.14 -7.67
N LEU A 147 3.66 -13.18 -6.42
CA LEU A 147 4.35 -13.90 -5.36
C LEU A 147 4.26 -15.42 -5.57
N ILE A 148 3.11 -15.96 -5.99
CA ILE A 148 2.95 -17.39 -6.30
C ILE A 148 3.90 -17.82 -7.42
N ARG A 149 4.06 -17.03 -8.49
CA ARG A 149 5.01 -17.32 -9.56
C ARG A 149 6.48 -17.22 -9.10
N ALA A 150 6.80 -16.30 -8.21
CA ALA A 150 8.12 -16.23 -7.58
C ALA A 150 8.42 -17.50 -6.74
N LEU A 151 7.42 -18.04 -6.04
CA LEU A 151 7.57 -19.30 -5.29
C LEU A 151 7.84 -20.50 -6.20
N ASP A 152 7.28 -20.53 -7.41
CA ASP A 152 7.55 -21.59 -8.39
C ASP A 152 9.04 -21.65 -8.78
N ILE A 153 9.68 -20.50 -8.92
CA ILE A 153 11.14 -20.42 -9.14
C ILE A 153 11.91 -20.89 -7.90
N LEU A 154 11.45 -20.48 -6.71
CA LEU A 154 12.13 -20.75 -5.45
C LEU A 154 12.01 -22.22 -5.00
N LYS A 155 10.94 -22.93 -5.33
CA LYS A 155 10.70 -24.31 -4.87
C LYS A 155 11.80 -25.28 -5.26
N SER A 156 12.44 -25.06 -6.43
CA SER A 156 13.53 -25.91 -6.90
C SER A 156 14.85 -25.66 -6.19
N LYS A 157 14.98 -24.51 -5.52
CA LYS A 157 16.18 -24.08 -4.80
C LYS A 157 16.11 -24.40 -3.29
N GLN A 158 14.97 -24.90 -2.77
CA GLN A 158 14.72 -24.87 -1.32
C GLN A 158 13.88 -26.03 -0.79
N ASP A 159 14.49 -26.83 0.14
CA ASP A 159 13.83 -27.96 0.79
C ASP A 159 12.87 -27.56 1.93
N LYS A 160 12.96 -26.32 2.45
CA LYS A 160 12.19 -25.86 3.62
C LYS A 160 11.68 -24.43 3.42
N LEU A 161 10.72 -24.30 2.53
CA LEU A 161 10.01 -23.04 2.25
C LEU A 161 8.53 -23.20 2.59
N LYS A 162 7.95 -22.21 3.25
CA LYS A 162 6.51 -22.09 3.48
C LYS A 162 6.03 -20.69 3.15
N MET A 163 4.88 -20.59 2.50
CA MET A 163 4.18 -19.35 2.24
C MET A 163 2.81 -19.35 2.90
N ILE A 164 2.46 -18.28 3.61
CA ILE A 164 1.15 -18.11 4.24
C ILE A 164 0.48 -16.87 3.68
N PHE A 165 -0.59 -17.07 2.92
CA PHE A 165 -1.48 -15.99 2.48
C PHE A 165 -2.64 -15.85 3.46
N VAL A 166 -2.91 -14.60 3.89
CA VAL A 166 -4.04 -14.27 4.75
C VAL A 166 -4.95 -13.27 4.04
N GLY A 167 -6.23 -13.59 3.95
CA GLY A 167 -7.25 -12.72 3.39
C GLY A 167 -8.31 -13.46 2.57
N SER A 168 -9.22 -12.67 2.00
CA SER A 168 -10.32 -13.14 1.16
C SER A 168 -10.54 -12.18 0.01
N GLY A 169 -11.27 -12.61 -1.02
CA GLY A 169 -11.60 -11.74 -2.15
C GLY A 169 -11.85 -12.50 -3.46
N PRO A 170 -12.23 -11.79 -4.51
CA PRO A 170 -12.67 -12.40 -5.77
C PRO A 170 -11.57 -13.19 -6.51
N THR A 171 -10.28 -12.86 -6.33
CA THR A 171 -9.18 -13.57 -7.01
C THR A 171 -8.59 -14.73 -6.19
N LEU A 172 -9.15 -15.04 -5.01
CA LEU A 172 -8.64 -16.13 -4.16
C LEU A 172 -8.68 -17.48 -4.88
N GLN A 173 -9.78 -17.79 -5.57
CA GLN A 173 -9.92 -19.06 -6.27
C GLN A 173 -8.92 -19.20 -7.41
N ASP A 174 -8.66 -18.12 -8.15
CA ASP A 174 -7.66 -18.09 -9.22
C ASP A 174 -6.25 -18.33 -8.66
N CYS A 175 -5.93 -17.73 -7.52
CA CYS A 175 -4.66 -17.98 -6.82
C CYS A 175 -4.54 -19.44 -6.34
N MET A 176 -5.59 -20.04 -5.81
CA MET A 176 -5.60 -21.46 -5.41
C MET A 176 -5.41 -22.38 -6.61
N ASN A 177 -6.06 -22.08 -7.73
CA ASN A 177 -5.89 -22.86 -8.97
C ASN A 177 -4.45 -22.76 -9.50
N LEU A 178 -3.85 -21.57 -9.48
CA LEU A 178 -2.46 -21.37 -9.87
C LEU A 178 -1.47 -22.13 -8.97
N VAL A 179 -1.72 -22.19 -7.65
CA VAL A 179 -0.92 -22.98 -6.72
C VAL A 179 -0.98 -24.47 -7.06
N GLN A 180 -2.16 -24.99 -7.46
CA GLN A 180 -2.30 -26.38 -7.91
C GLN A 180 -1.58 -26.62 -9.24
N GLU A 181 -1.76 -25.74 -10.23
CA GLU A 181 -1.13 -25.83 -11.54
C GLU A 181 0.40 -25.87 -11.44
N LEU A 182 0.96 -25.04 -10.55
CA LEU A 182 2.40 -24.96 -10.32
C LEU A 182 2.95 -25.99 -9.31
N ASN A 183 2.11 -26.92 -8.81
CA ASN A 183 2.49 -27.92 -7.80
C ASN A 183 3.14 -27.33 -6.55
N LEU A 184 2.48 -26.31 -5.96
CA LEU A 184 2.94 -25.57 -4.76
C LEU A 184 2.11 -25.89 -3.51
N ILE A 185 1.21 -26.89 -3.55
CA ILE A 185 0.24 -27.21 -2.50
C ILE A 185 0.93 -27.50 -1.15
N ASP A 186 2.09 -28.15 -1.17
CA ASP A 186 2.81 -28.54 0.04
C ASP A 186 3.49 -27.35 0.74
N ILE A 187 3.72 -26.23 0.02
CA ILE A 187 4.42 -25.07 0.56
C ILE A 187 3.51 -23.85 0.75
N VAL A 188 2.32 -23.82 0.16
CA VAL A 188 1.41 -22.65 0.23
C VAL A 188 0.20 -22.97 1.10
N GLU A 189 -0.02 -22.13 2.09
CA GLU A 189 -1.19 -22.16 2.98
C GLU A 189 -2.03 -20.90 2.77
N PHE A 190 -3.35 -21.08 2.62
CA PHE A 190 -4.32 -19.98 2.58
C PHE A 190 -5.12 -19.93 3.87
N ARG A 191 -5.13 -18.77 4.55
CA ARG A 191 -5.95 -18.48 5.73
C ARG A 191 -6.97 -17.40 5.39
N LYS A 192 -8.19 -17.51 5.86
CA LYS A 192 -9.24 -16.51 5.58
C LYS A 192 -8.96 -15.20 6.27
N GLU A 193 -8.75 -15.25 7.59
CA GLU A 193 -8.57 -14.08 8.45
C GLU A 193 -7.66 -14.45 9.62
N VAL A 194 -6.97 -13.44 10.14
CA VAL A 194 -6.28 -13.44 11.42
C VAL A 194 -6.89 -12.31 12.24
N HIS A 195 -7.32 -12.60 13.45
CA HIS A 195 -7.88 -11.58 14.31
C HIS A 195 -6.82 -10.55 14.71
N HIS A 196 -7.21 -9.28 14.87
CA HIS A 196 -6.27 -8.19 15.12
C HIS A 196 -5.33 -8.47 16.32
N HIS A 197 -5.83 -9.09 17.38
CA HIS A 197 -5.03 -9.46 18.56
C HIS A 197 -4.06 -10.62 18.32
N GLU A 198 -4.19 -11.35 17.21
CA GLU A 198 -3.31 -12.46 16.80
C GLU A 198 -2.29 -12.03 15.74
N LEU A 199 -2.42 -10.81 15.19
CA LEU A 199 -1.56 -10.35 14.10
C LEU A 199 -0.09 -10.27 14.51
N ALA A 200 0.22 -9.77 15.71
CA ALA A 200 1.59 -9.71 16.21
C ALA A 200 2.22 -11.12 16.28
N ALA A 201 1.49 -12.09 16.82
CA ALA A 201 1.95 -13.50 16.87
C ALA A 201 2.12 -14.09 15.45
N PHE A 202 1.26 -13.71 14.51
CA PHE A 202 1.42 -14.09 13.11
C PHE A 202 2.71 -13.52 12.53
N TYR A 203 2.97 -12.22 12.67
CA TYR A 203 4.22 -11.61 12.19
C TYR A 203 5.44 -12.25 12.83
N HIS A 204 5.46 -12.50 14.15
CA HIS A 204 6.58 -13.17 14.85
C HIS A 204 6.89 -14.57 14.32
N SER A 205 5.94 -15.23 13.65
CA SER A 205 6.14 -16.54 13.03
C SER A 205 6.77 -16.47 11.63
N LEU A 206 7.05 -15.28 11.10
CA LEU A 206 7.55 -15.08 9.75
C LEU A 206 9.05 -14.76 9.76
N ASP A 207 9.75 -15.16 8.71
CA ASP A 207 11.10 -14.67 8.38
C ASP A 207 11.07 -13.45 7.46
N LEU A 208 10.02 -13.35 6.62
CA LEU A 208 9.88 -12.27 5.63
C LEU A 208 8.40 -11.99 5.40
N PHE A 209 8.05 -10.71 5.33
CA PHE A 209 6.74 -10.27 4.88
C PHE A 209 6.83 -9.73 3.44
N VAL A 210 5.89 -10.09 2.56
CA VAL A 210 5.87 -9.60 1.17
C VAL A 210 4.51 -9.04 0.83
N LEU A 211 4.46 -7.78 0.41
CA LEU A 211 3.27 -7.12 -0.11
C LEU A 211 3.43 -6.83 -1.61
N PRO A 212 2.98 -7.71 -2.51
CA PRO A 212 3.19 -7.56 -3.94
C PRO A 212 2.20 -6.60 -4.61
N SER A 213 1.55 -5.74 -3.83
CA SER A 213 0.60 -4.73 -4.31
C SER A 213 1.26 -3.74 -5.26
N TYR A 214 0.71 -3.57 -6.44
CA TYR A 214 1.14 -2.56 -7.40
C TYR A 214 0.25 -1.30 -7.41
N PHE A 215 -0.66 -1.21 -6.47
CA PHE A 215 -1.48 -0.04 -6.21
C PHE A 215 -1.82 0.01 -4.71
N GLU A 216 -0.95 0.68 -3.95
CA GLU A 216 -1.04 0.74 -2.49
C GLU A 216 -0.86 2.16 -1.99
N GLY A 217 -1.84 2.69 -1.25
CA GLY A 217 -1.75 4.02 -0.67
C GLY A 217 -0.65 4.13 0.38
N PHE A 218 -0.56 3.12 1.25
CA PHE A 218 0.49 3.04 2.26
C PHE A 218 0.98 1.61 2.46
N GLY A 219 0.11 0.68 2.91
CA GLY A 219 0.48 -0.69 3.23
C GLY A 219 0.85 -0.87 4.70
N CYS A 220 -0.07 -0.54 5.62
CA CYS A 220 0.14 -0.66 7.09
C CYS A 220 0.71 -2.01 7.51
N VAL A 221 0.32 -3.09 6.84
CA VAL A 221 0.82 -4.44 7.12
C VAL A 221 2.34 -4.58 6.99
N CYS A 222 2.99 -3.72 6.19
CA CYS A 222 4.45 -3.68 6.08
C CYS A 222 5.09 -3.07 7.33
N THR A 223 4.56 -1.96 7.82
CA THR A 223 5.06 -1.31 9.05
C THR A 223 4.70 -2.09 10.30
N GLU A 224 3.58 -2.80 10.32
CA GLU A 224 3.24 -3.76 11.38
C GLU A 224 4.25 -4.92 11.42
N ALA A 225 4.61 -5.50 10.27
CA ALA A 225 5.65 -6.53 10.18
C ALA A 225 6.99 -5.99 10.68
N ALA A 226 7.40 -4.80 10.22
CA ALA A 226 8.65 -4.15 10.66
C ALA A 226 8.67 -3.88 12.16
N ALA A 227 7.56 -3.44 12.76
CA ALA A 227 7.43 -3.24 14.20
C ALA A 227 7.62 -4.53 14.99
N CYS A 228 7.20 -5.67 14.40
CA CYS A 228 7.45 -7.01 14.97
C CYS A 228 8.86 -7.54 14.66
N GLY A 229 9.75 -6.74 14.10
CA GLY A 229 11.13 -7.16 13.77
C GLY A 229 11.23 -8.01 12.50
N VAL A 230 10.18 -8.09 11.69
CA VAL A 230 10.13 -8.87 10.44
C VAL A 230 10.36 -7.92 9.26
N PRO A 231 11.43 -8.09 8.48
CA PRO A 231 11.65 -7.28 7.30
C PRO A 231 10.57 -7.51 6.24
N TYR A 232 10.34 -6.51 5.40
CA TYR A 232 9.34 -6.63 4.35
C TYR A 232 9.87 -6.26 2.97
N MET A 233 9.25 -6.87 1.94
CA MET A 233 9.42 -6.49 0.54
C MET A 233 8.11 -5.98 -0.04
N ILE A 234 8.19 -4.91 -0.84
CA ILE A 234 7.04 -4.22 -1.44
C ILE A 234 7.36 -3.78 -2.87
N CYS A 235 6.34 -3.56 -3.69
CA CYS A 235 6.55 -2.99 -5.02
C CYS A 235 7.15 -1.58 -4.94
N LYS A 236 8.11 -1.30 -5.83
CA LYS A 236 8.78 0.00 -5.93
C LYS A 236 7.78 1.12 -6.18
N GLY A 237 7.93 2.24 -5.46
CA GLY A 237 7.09 3.42 -5.61
C GLY A 237 5.71 3.33 -4.94
N GLN A 238 5.45 2.30 -4.12
CA GLN A 238 4.22 2.22 -3.32
C GLN A 238 4.47 2.74 -1.90
N GLY A 239 3.40 3.16 -1.21
CA GLY A 239 3.49 3.95 0.02
C GLY A 239 4.54 3.51 1.05
N ALA A 240 4.48 2.27 1.57
CA ALA A 240 5.45 1.82 2.58
C ALA A 240 6.88 1.60 2.03
N ALA A 241 7.10 1.63 0.70
CA ALA A 241 8.44 1.65 0.13
C ALA A 241 9.21 2.94 0.50
N GLU A 242 8.49 4.01 0.84
CA GLU A 242 9.07 5.30 1.26
C GLU A 242 9.80 5.24 2.61
N TYR A 243 9.56 4.19 3.42
CA TYR A 243 10.28 3.95 4.66
C TYR A 243 11.65 3.28 4.48
N ILE A 244 11.84 2.62 3.34
CA ILE A 244 13.09 1.92 3.02
C ILE A 244 14.14 2.95 2.61
N LEU A 245 15.35 2.85 3.15
CA LEU A 245 16.46 3.72 2.75
C LEU A 245 16.70 3.60 1.25
N GLU A 246 16.99 4.73 0.60
CA GLU A 246 17.15 4.79 -0.85
C GLU A 246 18.25 3.85 -1.34
N GLU A 247 19.39 3.80 -0.62
CA GLU A 247 20.52 2.91 -0.89
C GLU A 247 20.18 1.41 -0.74
N GLU A 248 19.15 1.06 0.03
CA GLU A 248 18.67 -0.30 0.23
C GLU A 248 17.46 -0.64 -0.65
N SER A 249 16.92 0.34 -1.37
CA SER A 249 15.68 0.19 -2.14
C SER A 249 15.74 -0.99 -3.11
N ASP A 250 16.88 -1.19 -3.78
CA ASP A 250 17.04 -2.30 -4.72
C ASP A 250 17.07 -3.69 -4.05
N LEU A 251 17.25 -3.76 -2.76
CA LEU A 251 17.19 -5.02 -2.00
C LEU A 251 15.76 -5.36 -1.55
N TRP A 252 15.02 -4.35 -1.11
CA TRP A 252 13.73 -4.53 -0.44
C TRP A 252 12.51 -4.16 -1.31
N THR A 253 12.76 -3.59 -2.50
CA THR A 253 11.68 -3.29 -3.44
C THR A 253 11.86 -4.05 -4.76
N PHE A 254 10.77 -4.26 -5.48
CA PHE A 254 10.77 -4.92 -6.78
C PHE A 254 9.78 -4.25 -7.73
N ILE A 255 10.00 -4.45 -9.03
CA ILE A 255 9.12 -3.92 -10.06
C ILE A 255 7.77 -4.65 -10.01
N PRO A 256 6.65 -3.94 -10.03
CA PRO A 256 5.34 -4.55 -10.08
C PRO A 256 5.22 -5.65 -11.16
N LYS A 257 4.70 -6.81 -10.77
CA LYS A 257 4.52 -8.01 -11.62
C LYS A 257 5.81 -8.71 -12.07
N ASP A 258 6.97 -8.24 -11.67
CA ASP A 258 8.25 -8.89 -11.94
C ASP A 258 8.51 -9.98 -10.88
N TYR A 259 7.98 -11.16 -11.14
CA TYR A 259 8.11 -12.30 -10.23
C TYR A 259 9.52 -12.91 -10.23
N GLU A 260 10.29 -12.74 -11.31
CA GLU A 260 11.69 -13.20 -11.40
C GLU A 260 12.56 -12.36 -10.47
N GLN A 261 12.44 -11.03 -10.55
CA GLN A 261 13.14 -10.12 -9.66
C GLN A 261 12.74 -10.35 -8.19
N LEU A 262 11.46 -10.59 -7.92
CA LEU A 262 11.01 -10.89 -6.56
C LEU A 262 11.63 -12.20 -6.03
N ALA A 263 11.69 -13.24 -6.86
CA ALA A 263 12.30 -14.51 -6.49
C ALA A 263 13.81 -14.34 -6.17
N ASP A 264 14.55 -13.59 -6.99
CA ASP A 264 15.97 -13.33 -6.76
C ASP A 264 16.22 -12.56 -5.46
N ARG A 265 15.36 -11.58 -5.12
CA ARG A 265 15.47 -10.83 -3.85
C ARG A 265 15.17 -11.68 -2.63
N ILE A 266 14.14 -12.52 -2.71
CA ILE A 266 13.81 -13.47 -1.62
C ILE A 266 14.94 -14.45 -1.41
N ASP A 267 15.52 -15.01 -2.48
CA ASP A 267 16.64 -15.95 -2.40
C ASP A 267 17.91 -15.28 -1.82
N TYR A 268 18.19 -14.05 -2.24
CA TYR A 268 19.29 -13.24 -1.69
C TYR A 268 19.10 -12.99 -0.19
N TYR A 269 17.91 -12.53 0.23
CA TYR A 269 17.59 -12.28 1.65
C TYR A 269 17.75 -13.56 2.48
N ARG A 270 17.18 -14.66 2.03
CA ARG A 270 17.27 -15.94 2.74
C ARG A 270 18.71 -16.38 2.96
N THR A 271 19.56 -16.19 1.95
CA THR A 271 20.97 -16.64 1.98
C THR A 271 21.84 -15.72 2.81
N ASN A 272 21.66 -14.40 2.70
CA ASN A 272 22.58 -13.41 3.26
C ASN A 272 22.06 -12.75 4.55
N LYS A 273 20.76 -12.84 4.84
CA LYS A 273 20.10 -12.27 6.03
C LYS A 273 20.48 -10.79 6.29
N PRO A 274 20.45 -9.89 5.27
CA PRO A 274 20.72 -8.48 5.50
C PRO A 274 19.69 -7.89 6.46
N VAL A 275 20.13 -6.91 7.27
CA VAL A 275 19.23 -6.14 8.12
C VAL A 275 18.54 -5.07 7.29
N GLN A 276 17.24 -4.90 7.45
CA GLN A 276 16.50 -3.80 6.84
C GLN A 276 16.56 -2.57 7.72
N HIS A 277 16.96 -1.43 7.15
CA HIS A 277 16.94 -0.14 7.84
C HIS A 277 15.82 0.74 7.28
N LEU A 278 15.12 1.41 8.17
CA LEU A 278 14.01 2.31 7.84
C LEU A 278 14.40 3.75 8.17
N CYS A 279 14.03 4.68 7.29
CA CYS A 279 14.43 6.08 7.38
C CYS A 279 13.54 6.93 8.29
N GLU A 280 12.34 6.45 8.60
CA GLU A 280 11.32 7.20 9.36
C GLU A 280 10.76 6.34 10.50
N THR A 281 10.20 7.01 11.50
CA THR A 281 9.45 6.32 12.55
C THR A 281 8.06 5.93 12.07
N PHE A 282 7.59 4.77 12.50
CA PHE A 282 6.20 4.32 12.31
C PHE A 282 5.41 4.30 13.64
N ASP A 283 6.01 4.71 14.74
CA ASP A 283 5.33 4.81 16.03
C ASP A 283 4.21 5.86 15.98
N ILE A 284 2.98 5.42 16.28
CA ILE A 284 1.78 6.27 16.15
C ILE A 284 1.82 7.46 17.09
N ASP A 285 2.39 7.32 18.30
CA ASP A 285 2.46 8.40 19.29
C ASP A 285 3.42 9.50 18.84
N ILE A 286 4.51 9.12 18.18
CA ILE A 286 5.49 10.08 17.64
C ILE A 286 4.87 10.80 16.44
N LEU A 287 4.28 10.06 15.51
CA LEU A 287 3.63 10.64 14.33
C LEU A 287 2.49 11.58 14.70
N MET A 288 1.68 11.24 15.69
CA MET A 288 0.60 12.10 16.16
C MET A 288 1.10 13.38 16.81
N LYS A 289 2.21 13.34 17.57
CA LYS A 289 2.84 14.56 18.12
C LYS A 289 3.35 15.48 17.02
N GLN A 290 3.99 14.92 15.99
CA GLN A 290 4.45 15.68 14.83
C GLN A 290 3.27 16.33 14.10
N PHE A 291 2.18 15.60 13.91
CA PHE A 291 0.98 16.11 13.27
C PHE A 291 0.30 17.22 14.07
N LEU A 292 0.22 17.11 15.41
CA LEU A 292 -0.31 18.16 16.26
C LEU A 292 0.51 19.46 16.16
N ASN A 293 1.84 19.37 16.18
CA ASN A 293 2.71 20.53 15.96
C ASN A 293 2.49 21.17 14.59
N PHE A 294 2.26 20.37 13.56
CA PHE A 294 1.89 20.90 12.23
C PHE A 294 0.55 21.63 12.27
N LEU A 295 -0.47 21.09 12.93
CA LEU A 295 -1.79 21.73 13.04
C LEU A 295 -1.72 23.09 13.77
N GLU A 296 -0.87 23.23 14.76
CA GLU A 296 -0.63 24.48 15.48
C GLU A 296 0.06 25.55 14.62
N SER A 297 0.71 25.14 13.54
CA SER A 297 1.39 26.03 12.58
C SER A 297 0.50 26.55 11.45
N LEU A 298 -0.71 25.99 11.28
CA LEU A 298 -1.70 26.37 10.28
C LEU A 298 -2.51 27.58 10.70
#